data_b2860f7ab927b3e4b4d2aad3ff6c8ec1
#
_entry.id   b2860f7ab927b3e4b4d2aad3ff6c8ec1
#
_cell.length_a   1.000
_cell.length_b   1.000
_cell.length_c   1.000
_cell.angle_alpha   90.00
_cell.angle_beta   90.00
_cell.angle_gamma   90.00
#
_symmetry.space_group_name_H-M   'P 1'
#
loop_
_entity.id
_entity.type
_entity.pdbx_description
1 polymer ?
#
loop_
_entity_poly.entity_id
_entity_poly.type
_entity_poly.pdbx_seq_one_letter_code
_entity_poly.pdbx_strand_id
1 'polypeptide(L)'
;MTPFLRFDFSRPLCFRDPVRVIEAWTLAQVRPALRAVQAAADAGLYAGGYVAYEAAPAFDSAFQVNAPSPGLPLLWFGMFTGPCAPEEEAPGECCVSEWEVDGDFGSYRGAVSAIREGIAAGEVYQVNHTFRLGARFGGDPGAFYRRLRGTSPPPFAAFLDIGRHQIISVSPELFFHREGDQITTRPMKGTRQRGRWREEDDRIAAELRASEKDRAENVMIVDLLRNDLGRLALPGSVRVPSLFEIERYPTVWQMTSTVEASLRPESGLDDIFGALFPCGSVTGAPKVSATRFIARHETAPRAVYCGAIGYVAPGDKAVFSVAIRTALLDSETGRIEYGVGSGIVWDSDPDAEYEEAWSKAAVLAGAPTFDLLETLRWEDGAYALLDRHLDRLIASADYFGFAGTREGVGEALLAHGRQKREGAWRVRLRLTPDGTPSVESAPLIPLPPGPLPVVLAQTPVSRADIFLCHKTTHRATYEVRRAARPDCFDVLLWNEEGDLTEFTVGNLVIEQGGRLWTPPRECGLLGGTLRADLLAQGRLQERVLRRDDLAAATGVWLINSVRGWVPVTFSPEQGGV
;
A
#
# COMPACT_ATOMS: atom_id res chain seq x y z
N MET A 1 5.54 -0.68 -31.58
CA MET A 1 6.59 -0.53 -30.55
C MET A 1 7.15 -1.90 -30.24
N THR A 2 8.45 -2.00 -29.94
CA THR A 2 9.08 -3.27 -29.52
C THR A 2 8.69 -3.56 -28.08
N PRO A 3 8.32 -4.79 -27.73
CA PRO A 3 7.95 -5.15 -26.37
C PRO A 3 9.05 -4.83 -25.35
N PHE A 4 8.62 -4.29 -24.19
CA PHE A 4 9.48 -4.01 -23.06
C PHE A 4 8.87 -4.59 -21.77
N LEU A 5 9.65 -5.35 -21.01
CA LEU A 5 9.20 -5.94 -19.76
C LEU A 5 10.14 -5.52 -18.62
N ARG A 6 9.55 -5.20 -17.48
CA ARG A 6 10.26 -4.94 -16.23
C ARG A 6 9.59 -5.71 -15.08
N PHE A 7 10.40 -6.41 -14.33
CA PHE A 7 10.00 -7.11 -13.11
C PHE A 7 10.84 -6.57 -11.94
N ASP A 8 10.23 -5.81 -11.06
CA ASP A 8 10.84 -5.31 -9.82
C ASP A 8 10.54 -6.31 -8.68
N PHE A 9 10.95 -7.58 -8.87
CA PHE A 9 10.88 -8.63 -7.86
C PHE A 9 12.09 -8.52 -6.92
N SER A 10 12.52 -9.58 -6.28
CA SER A 10 13.69 -9.57 -5.38
C SER A 10 14.96 -8.98 -6.01
N ARG A 11 15.09 -9.11 -7.32
CA ARG A 11 16.10 -8.44 -8.16
C ARG A 11 15.41 -7.85 -9.37
N PRO A 12 15.57 -6.55 -9.65
CA PRO A 12 15.00 -5.95 -10.86
C PRO A 12 15.57 -6.59 -12.12
N LEU A 13 14.70 -7.04 -13.02
CA LEU A 13 15.03 -7.56 -14.32
C LEU A 13 14.28 -6.77 -15.40
N CYS A 14 15.01 -6.37 -16.43
CA CYS A 14 14.43 -5.72 -17.61
C CYS A 14 14.73 -6.56 -18.87
N PHE A 15 13.79 -6.58 -19.79
CA PHE A 15 13.91 -7.31 -21.06
C PHE A 15 13.41 -6.45 -22.21
N ARG A 16 14.14 -6.49 -23.33
CA ARG A 16 13.80 -5.81 -24.60
C ARG A 16 14.08 -6.70 -25.79
N ASP A 17 13.48 -6.35 -26.91
CA ASP A 17 13.74 -6.98 -28.20
C ASP A 17 13.64 -8.51 -28.13
N PRO A 18 12.45 -9.06 -27.89
CA PRO A 18 12.29 -10.50 -27.82
C PRO A 18 12.70 -11.15 -29.14
N VAL A 19 13.54 -12.18 -29.05
CA VAL A 19 13.92 -12.99 -30.26
C VAL A 19 12.75 -13.77 -30.81
N ARG A 20 11.71 -13.98 -29.98
CA ARG A 20 10.47 -14.66 -30.34
C ARG A 20 9.38 -14.27 -29.32
N VAL A 21 8.13 -14.23 -29.80
CA VAL A 21 6.94 -14.14 -28.96
C VAL A 21 6.14 -15.43 -29.06
N ILE A 22 5.62 -15.90 -27.93
CA ILE A 22 4.72 -17.06 -27.83
C ILE A 22 3.39 -16.56 -27.30
N GLU A 23 2.32 -16.80 -28.05
CA GLU A 23 0.96 -16.39 -27.70
C GLU A 23 0.00 -17.57 -27.74
N ALA A 24 -1.04 -17.52 -26.91
CA ALA A 24 -2.19 -18.42 -27.00
C ALA A 24 -3.48 -17.59 -27.04
N TRP A 25 -4.24 -17.74 -28.10
CA TRP A 25 -5.53 -17.07 -28.32
C TRP A 25 -6.71 -17.97 -28.03
N THR A 26 -6.49 -19.27 -27.96
CA THR A 26 -7.51 -20.28 -27.66
C THR A 26 -7.06 -21.18 -26.51
N LEU A 27 -8.01 -21.79 -25.81
CA LEU A 27 -7.73 -22.72 -24.71
C LEU A 27 -6.81 -23.88 -25.15
N ALA A 28 -7.01 -24.40 -26.37
CA ALA A 28 -6.20 -25.49 -26.89
C ALA A 28 -4.72 -25.13 -27.08
N GLN A 29 -4.40 -23.84 -27.25
CA GLN A 29 -3.03 -23.35 -27.43
C GLN A 29 -2.30 -23.11 -26.10
N VAL A 30 -2.99 -22.96 -24.96
CA VAL A 30 -2.38 -22.53 -23.70
C VAL A 30 -1.32 -23.51 -23.20
N ARG A 31 -1.65 -24.78 -23.04
CA ARG A 31 -0.68 -25.78 -22.55
C ARG A 31 0.49 -26.01 -23.53
N PRO A 32 0.26 -26.13 -24.84
CA PRO A 32 1.37 -26.16 -25.82
C PRO A 32 2.26 -24.92 -25.74
N ALA A 33 1.71 -23.72 -25.54
CA ALA A 33 2.49 -22.49 -25.39
C ALA A 33 3.37 -22.53 -24.14
N LEU A 34 2.85 -22.99 -22.96
CA LEU A 34 3.66 -23.14 -21.75
C LEU A 34 4.81 -24.14 -21.92
N ARG A 35 4.58 -25.26 -22.62
CA ARG A 35 5.66 -26.21 -22.96
C ARG A 35 6.70 -25.58 -23.88
N ALA A 36 6.29 -24.75 -24.83
CA ALA A 36 7.21 -24.03 -25.71
C ALA A 36 8.01 -22.95 -24.93
N VAL A 37 7.43 -22.32 -23.92
CA VAL A 37 8.12 -21.42 -22.99
C VAL A 37 9.18 -22.19 -22.19
N GLN A 38 8.82 -23.35 -21.61
CA GLN A 38 9.78 -24.22 -20.91
C GLN A 38 10.93 -24.64 -21.83
N ALA A 39 10.62 -25.15 -23.01
CA ALA A 39 11.65 -25.59 -23.96
C ALA A 39 12.61 -24.44 -24.38
N ALA A 40 12.11 -23.21 -24.47
CA ALA A 40 12.96 -22.05 -24.75
C ALA A 40 13.88 -21.74 -23.55
N ALA A 41 13.40 -21.88 -22.32
CA ALA A 41 14.20 -21.69 -21.11
C ALA A 41 15.27 -22.80 -20.96
N ASP A 42 14.92 -24.04 -21.27
CA ASP A 42 15.85 -25.17 -21.31
C ASP A 42 16.95 -24.98 -22.37
N ALA A 43 16.63 -24.26 -23.45
CA ALA A 43 17.60 -23.86 -24.49
C ALA A 43 18.44 -22.62 -24.10
N GLY A 44 18.30 -22.10 -22.89
CA GLY A 44 19.10 -20.98 -22.37
C GLY A 44 18.49 -19.59 -22.56
N LEU A 45 17.23 -19.47 -23.01
CA LEU A 45 16.54 -18.19 -23.13
C LEU A 45 15.81 -17.84 -21.83
N TYR A 46 15.60 -16.56 -21.62
CA TYR A 46 14.66 -16.04 -20.62
C TYR A 46 13.28 -15.86 -21.25
N ALA A 47 12.23 -16.09 -20.49
CA ALA A 47 10.85 -15.83 -20.90
C ALA A 47 10.18 -14.92 -19.88
N GLY A 48 9.53 -13.85 -20.33
CA GLY A 48 8.73 -12.97 -19.45
C GLY A 48 7.35 -12.74 -20.05
N GLY A 49 6.32 -12.71 -19.19
CA GLY A 49 4.96 -12.55 -19.69
C GLY A 49 3.86 -12.78 -18.65
N TYR A 50 2.68 -13.18 -19.14
CA TYR A 50 1.51 -13.42 -18.28
C TYR A 50 0.65 -14.59 -18.79
N VAL A 51 -0.19 -15.10 -17.89
CA VAL A 51 -1.32 -16.00 -18.17
C VAL A 51 -2.60 -15.33 -17.66
N ALA A 52 -3.57 -15.09 -18.54
CA ALA A 52 -4.85 -14.48 -18.19
C ALA A 52 -5.76 -15.48 -17.42
N TYR A 53 -6.63 -14.94 -16.58
CA TYR A 53 -7.55 -15.74 -15.76
C TYR A 53 -8.42 -16.69 -16.61
N GLU A 54 -8.87 -16.23 -17.79
CA GLU A 54 -9.70 -16.99 -18.71
C GLU A 54 -8.97 -18.17 -19.38
N ALA A 55 -7.67 -18.33 -19.15
CA ALA A 55 -6.95 -19.54 -19.54
C ALA A 55 -7.25 -20.76 -18.65
N ALA A 56 -7.93 -20.57 -17.50
CA ALA A 56 -8.18 -21.63 -16.53
C ALA A 56 -8.81 -22.90 -17.13
N PRO A 57 -9.82 -22.86 -18.02
CA PRO A 57 -10.41 -24.08 -18.61
C PRO A 57 -9.42 -24.89 -19.48
N ALA A 58 -8.27 -24.36 -19.87
CA ALA A 58 -7.22 -25.12 -20.57
C ALA A 58 -6.54 -26.14 -19.65
N PHE A 59 -6.60 -25.94 -18.33
CA PHE A 59 -5.99 -26.82 -17.31
C PHE A 59 -6.98 -27.82 -16.72
N ASP A 60 -8.23 -27.39 -16.57
CA ASP A 60 -9.34 -28.26 -16.13
C ASP A 60 -10.64 -27.76 -16.79
N SER A 61 -11.26 -28.60 -17.61
CA SER A 61 -12.50 -28.28 -18.35
C SER A 61 -13.72 -28.05 -17.44
N ALA A 62 -13.63 -28.37 -16.14
CA ALA A 62 -14.66 -28.10 -15.17
C ALA A 62 -14.71 -26.62 -14.73
N PHE A 63 -13.63 -25.87 -14.95
CA PHE A 63 -13.60 -24.44 -14.67
C PHE A 63 -14.49 -23.66 -15.65
N GLN A 64 -15.26 -22.73 -15.10
CA GLN A 64 -16.12 -21.82 -15.87
C GLN A 64 -15.59 -20.40 -15.73
N VAL A 65 -15.47 -19.71 -16.87
CA VAL A 65 -14.99 -18.33 -16.95
C VAL A 65 -15.83 -17.56 -17.96
N ASN A 66 -15.82 -16.24 -17.88
CA ASN A 66 -16.43 -15.37 -18.87
C ASN A 66 -15.67 -15.44 -20.20
N ALA A 67 -16.29 -14.97 -21.28
CA ALA A 67 -15.62 -14.89 -22.58
C ALA A 67 -14.36 -14.03 -22.47
N PRO A 68 -13.23 -14.43 -23.05
CA PRO A 68 -11.99 -13.67 -23.01
C PRO A 68 -12.13 -12.24 -23.56
N SER A 69 -11.34 -11.32 -23.05
CA SER A 69 -11.29 -9.94 -23.52
C SER A 69 -10.88 -9.88 -25.01
N PRO A 70 -11.65 -9.23 -25.89
CA PRO A 70 -11.29 -9.10 -27.29
C PRO A 70 -9.94 -8.42 -27.49
N GLY A 71 -9.09 -9.00 -28.36
CA GLY A 71 -7.78 -8.42 -28.69
C GLY A 71 -6.67 -8.64 -27.65
N LEU A 72 -6.95 -9.38 -26.57
CA LEU A 72 -5.95 -9.76 -25.56
C LEU A 72 -5.75 -11.29 -25.58
N PRO A 73 -4.53 -11.80 -25.81
CA PRO A 73 -4.28 -13.25 -25.77
C PRO A 73 -4.43 -13.81 -24.35
N LEU A 74 -4.85 -15.09 -24.25
CA LEU A 74 -4.96 -15.83 -22.99
C LEU A 74 -3.59 -16.05 -22.32
N LEU A 75 -2.52 -16.02 -23.13
CA LEU A 75 -1.14 -16.14 -22.68
C LEU A 75 -0.26 -15.36 -23.63
N TRP A 76 0.69 -14.62 -23.10
CA TRP A 76 1.71 -13.93 -23.86
C TRP A 76 3.06 -14.03 -23.16
N PHE A 77 4.10 -14.47 -23.86
CA PHE A 77 5.49 -14.50 -23.40
C PHE A 77 6.45 -14.03 -24.47
N GLY A 78 7.29 -13.03 -24.13
CA GLY A 78 8.49 -12.70 -24.90
C GLY A 78 9.66 -13.61 -24.50
N MET A 79 10.41 -14.09 -25.50
CA MET A 79 11.64 -14.86 -25.29
C MET A 79 12.85 -13.97 -25.52
N PHE A 80 13.82 -13.97 -24.60
CA PHE A 80 14.97 -13.06 -24.60
C PHE A 80 16.28 -13.82 -24.40
N THR A 81 17.37 -13.30 -24.95
CA THR A 81 18.72 -13.89 -24.74
C THR A 81 19.26 -13.61 -23.35
N GLY A 82 18.75 -12.59 -22.65
CA GLY A 82 19.15 -12.22 -21.31
C GLY A 82 18.50 -10.92 -20.86
N PRO A 83 18.62 -10.56 -19.58
CA PRO A 83 18.17 -9.27 -19.10
C PRO A 83 19.04 -8.14 -19.63
N CYS A 84 18.41 -7.00 -19.95
CA CYS A 84 19.13 -5.75 -20.29
C CYS A 84 19.40 -4.92 -19.02
N ALA A 85 20.32 -3.95 -19.15
CA ALA A 85 20.54 -2.98 -18.09
C ALA A 85 19.24 -2.20 -17.79
N PRO A 86 18.94 -1.93 -16.51
CA PRO A 86 17.84 -1.03 -16.18
C PRO A 86 18.10 0.33 -16.85
N GLU A 87 17.10 0.85 -17.54
CA GLU A 87 17.19 2.23 -18.04
C GLU A 87 17.05 3.23 -16.89
N GLU A 88 17.74 4.36 -17.04
CA GLU A 88 17.42 5.54 -16.25
C GLU A 88 15.95 5.91 -16.51
N GLU A 89 15.17 5.99 -15.45
CA GLU A 89 13.75 6.30 -15.52
C GLU A 89 13.58 7.74 -16.01
N ALA A 90 13.32 7.91 -17.31
CA ALA A 90 13.06 9.23 -17.86
C ALA A 90 11.85 9.87 -17.15
N PRO A 91 11.90 11.17 -16.83
CA PRO A 91 10.74 11.86 -16.31
C PRO A 91 9.63 11.82 -17.37
N GLY A 92 8.45 11.37 -16.96
CA GLY A 92 7.25 11.31 -17.79
C GLY A 92 6.06 11.77 -16.99
N GLU A 93 5.05 12.31 -17.68
CA GLU A 93 3.78 12.70 -17.08
C GLU A 93 2.67 11.75 -17.52
N CYS A 94 1.72 11.50 -16.63
CA CYS A 94 0.52 10.74 -16.94
C CYS A 94 -0.70 11.38 -16.27
N CYS A 95 -1.83 11.26 -16.91
CA CYS A 95 -3.12 11.63 -16.35
C CYS A 95 -4.10 10.46 -16.45
N VAL A 96 -4.93 10.33 -15.44
CA VAL A 96 -6.02 9.33 -15.40
C VAL A 96 -7.27 10.12 -15.02
N SER A 97 -8.36 9.91 -15.75
CA SER A 97 -9.65 10.50 -15.38
C SER A 97 -10.16 9.93 -14.05
N GLU A 98 -11.30 10.38 -13.57
CA GLU A 98 -12.00 9.70 -12.48
C GLU A 98 -12.26 8.24 -12.86
N TRP A 99 -12.14 7.36 -11.86
CA TRP A 99 -12.42 5.94 -12.00
C TRP A 99 -13.91 5.69 -11.85
N GLU A 100 -14.50 5.05 -12.83
CA GLU A 100 -15.91 4.66 -12.86
C GLU A 100 -16.03 3.16 -12.58
N VAL A 101 -17.04 2.77 -11.78
CA VAL A 101 -17.34 1.37 -11.52
C VAL A 101 -18.10 0.78 -12.69
N ASP A 102 -17.68 -0.38 -13.16
CA ASP A 102 -18.45 -1.18 -14.11
C ASP A 102 -19.51 -1.98 -13.34
N GLY A 103 -20.74 -1.48 -13.34
CA GLY A 103 -21.86 -1.98 -12.57
C GLY A 103 -22.32 -1.01 -11.46
N ASP A 104 -23.20 -1.49 -10.61
CA ASP A 104 -23.76 -0.75 -9.48
C ASP A 104 -23.65 -1.54 -8.17
N PHE A 105 -23.78 -0.83 -7.04
CA PHE A 105 -23.74 -1.44 -5.72
C PHE A 105 -24.86 -2.47 -5.48
N GLY A 106 -26.04 -2.29 -6.10
CA GLY A 106 -27.16 -3.23 -5.98
C GLY A 106 -26.83 -4.58 -6.58
N SER A 107 -26.19 -4.60 -7.75
CA SER A 107 -25.68 -5.81 -8.40
C SER A 107 -24.63 -6.51 -7.54
N TYR A 108 -23.68 -5.77 -6.97
CA TYR A 108 -22.65 -6.30 -6.06
C TYR A 108 -23.29 -6.95 -4.81
N ARG A 109 -24.22 -6.25 -4.15
CA ARG A 109 -24.96 -6.76 -2.99
C ARG A 109 -25.74 -8.04 -3.33
N GLY A 110 -26.38 -8.08 -4.50
CA GLY A 110 -27.08 -9.26 -5.00
C GLY A 110 -26.14 -10.45 -5.18
N ALA A 111 -24.97 -10.24 -5.74
CA ALA A 111 -23.94 -11.27 -5.91
C ALA A 111 -23.43 -11.80 -4.55
N VAL A 112 -23.14 -10.93 -3.59
CA VAL A 112 -22.72 -11.31 -2.23
C VAL A 112 -23.81 -12.16 -1.55
N SER A 113 -25.09 -11.78 -1.68
CA SER A 113 -26.21 -12.54 -1.12
C SER A 113 -26.32 -13.93 -1.74
N ALA A 114 -26.21 -14.05 -3.08
CA ALA A 114 -26.25 -15.32 -3.78
C ALA A 114 -25.06 -16.24 -3.42
N ILE A 115 -23.87 -15.66 -3.23
CA ILE A 115 -22.68 -16.40 -2.77
C ILE A 115 -22.92 -16.94 -1.36
N ARG A 116 -23.45 -16.13 -0.43
CA ARG A 116 -23.78 -16.58 0.93
C ARG A 116 -24.84 -17.69 0.95
N GLU A 117 -25.84 -17.63 0.07
CA GLU A 117 -26.81 -18.72 -0.12
C GLU A 117 -26.11 -20.00 -0.60
N GLY A 118 -25.17 -19.90 -1.54
CA GLY A 118 -24.35 -21.02 -1.99
C GLY A 118 -23.47 -21.61 -0.89
N ILE A 119 -22.93 -20.76 0.01
CA ILE A 119 -22.20 -21.21 1.20
C ILE A 119 -23.13 -21.94 2.17
N ALA A 120 -24.33 -21.41 2.42
CA ALA A 120 -25.33 -22.07 3.27
C ALA A 120 -25.78 -23.43 2.72
N ALA A 121 -25.85 -23.56 1.38
CA ALA A 121 -26.15 -24.81 0.69
C ALA A 121 -24.98 -25.81 0.67
N GLY A 122 -23.79 -25.41 1.11
CA GLY A 122 -22.58 -26.24 1.10
C GLY A 122 -21.93 -26.39 -0.29
N GLU A 123 -22.26 -25.53 -1.26
CA GLU A 123 -21.70 -25.57 -2.62
C GLU A 123 -20.27 -25.00 -2.67
N VAL A 124 -20.00 -23.99 -1.83
CA VAL A 124 -18.69 -23.31 -1.70
C VAL A 124 -18.45 -22.95 -0.23
N TYR A 125 -17.20 -22.75 0.14
CA TYR A 125 -16.78 -22.21 1.46
C TYR A 125 -16.46 -20.72 1.36
N GLN A 126 -15.90 -20.31 0.21
CA GLN A 126 -15.52 -18.95 -0.09
C GLN A 126 -15.53 -18.71 -1.59
N VAL A 127 -15.92 -17.50 -2.01
CA VAL A 127 -15.77 -17.01 -3.39
C VAL A 127 -15.12 -15.65 -3.38
N ASN A 128 -14.04 -15.45 -4.14
CA ASN A 128 -13.47 -14.13 -4.37
C ASN A 128 -14.28 -13.42 -5.45
N HIS A 129 -15.15 -12.50 -5.04
CA HIS A 129 -16.02 -11.73 -5.94
C HIS A 129 -15.39 -10.38 -6.28
N THR A 130 -15.43 -9.99 -7.57
CA THR A 130 -14.70 -8.82 -8.07
C THR A 130 -15.55 -7.97 -9.01
N PHE A 131 -15.17 -6.69 -9.12
CA PHE A 131 -15.71 -5.79 -10.13
C PHE A 131 -14.57 -4.97 -10.76
N ARG A 132 -14.90 -4.23 -11.82
CA ARG A 132 -13.92 -3.44 -12.58
C ARG A 132 -14.12 -1.96 -12.34
N LEU A 133 -12.99 -1.27 -12.26
CA LEU A 133 -12.90 0.18 -12.37
C LEU A 133 -12.35 0.51 -13.74
N GLY A 134 -12.99 1.42 -14.45
CA GLY A 134 -12.56 1.92 -15.76
C GLY A 134 -12.25 3.40 -15.71
N ALA A 135 -11.24 3.84 -16.49
CA ALA A 135 -10.89 5.25 -16.62
C ALA A 135 -10.31 5.54 -18.02
N ARG A 136 -10.12 6.83 -18.33
CA ARG A 136 -9.35 7.28 -19.49
C ARG A 136 -7.93 7.61 -19.07
N PHE A 137 -6.97 7.10 -19.83
CA PHE A 137 -5.55 7.29 -19.60
C PHE A 137 -4.94 8.17 -20.70
N GLY A 138 -4.01 9.06 -20.31
CA GLY A 138 -3.18 9.85 -21.20
C GLY A 138 -1.76 10.01 -20.67
N GLY A 139 -0.81 10.10 -21.59
CA GLY A 139 0.60 10.29 -21.25
C GLY A 139 1.42 8.99 -21.19
N ASP A 140 2.46 8.95 -20.36
CA ASP A 140 3.43 7.86 -20.25
C ASP A 140 2.97 6.74 -19.29
N PRO A 141 2.72 5.49 -19.77
CA PRO A 141 2.37 4.37 -18.90
C PRO A 141 3.48 4.01 -17.90
N GLY A 142 4.75 4.23 -18.27
CA GLY A 142 5.89 4.05 -17.36
C GLY A 142 5.86 5.02 -16.19
N ALA A 143 5.43 6.27 -16.42
CA ALA A 143 5.22 7.25 -15.34
C ALA A 143 4.11 6.80 -14.38
N PHE A 144 3.03 6.22 -14.90
CA PHE A 144 1.97 5.64 -14.07
C PHE A 144 2.47 4.47 -13.23
N TYR A 145 3.24 3.56 -13.84
CA TYR A 145 3.89 2.46 -13.12
C TYR A 145 4.78 2.98 -11.97
N ARG A 146 5.66 3.95 -12.24
CA ARG A 146 6.52 4.58 -11.23
C ARG A 146 5.71 5.18 -10.08
N ARG A 147 4.60 5.86 -10.40
CA ARG A 147 3.69 6.44 -9.41
C ARG A 147 3.06 5.38 -8.51
N LEU A 148 2.57 4.27 -9.08
CA LEU A 148 1.96 3.19 -8.31
C LEU A 148 2.99 2.39 -7.49
N ARG A 149 4.17 2.15 -8.07
CA ARG A 149 5.26 1.44 -7.42
C ARG A 149 5.81 2.21 -6.21
N GLY A 150 5.83 3.53 -6.30
CA GLY A 150 6.42 4.40 -5.28
C GLY A 150 7.91 4.16 -5.07
N THR A 151 8.43 4.65 -3.95
CA THR A 151 9.83 4.49 -3.54
C THR A 151 10.11 3.16 -2.84
N SER A 152 9.07 2.50 -2.33
CA SER A 152 9.14 1.19 -1.66
C SER A 152 8.19 0.22 -2.39
N PRO A 153 8.66 -0.42 -3.48
CA PRO A 153 7.80 -1.24 -4.33
C PRO A 153 7.27 -2.45 -3.57
N PRO A 154 6.02 -2.88 -3.88
CA PRO A 154 5.56 -4.20 -3.49
C PRO A 154 6.47 -5.29 -4.07
N PRO A 155 6.56 -6.47 -3.41
CA PRO A 155 7.58 -7.48 -3.72
C PRO A 155 7.51 -8.06 -5.14
N PHE A 156 6.38 -7.90 -5.84
CA PHE A 156 6.18 -8.43 -7.19
C PHE A 156 5.61 -7.37 -8.13
N ALA A 157 6.18 -6.16 -8.12
CA ALA A 157 5.80 -5.13 -9.07
C ALA A 157 6.35 -5.46 -10.47
N ALA A 158 5.52 -5.23 -11.51
CA ALA A 158 5.89 -5.50 -12.90
C ALA A 158 5.24 -4.51 -13.86
N PHE A 159 5.96 -4.18 -14.92
CA PHE A 159 5.46 -3.40 -16.05
C PHE A 159 5.74 -4.17 -17.34
N LEU A 160 4.70 -4.49 -18.11
CA LEU A 160 4.81 -5.18 -19.37
C LEU A 160 4.18 -4.32 -20.46
N ASP A 161 4.98 -3.80 -21.37
CA ASP A 161 4.54 -3.22 -22.63
C ASP A 161 4.65 -4.29 -23.72
N ILE A 162 3.51 -4.80 -24.17
CA ILE A 162 3.42 -5.82 -25.20
C ILE A 162 2.93 -5.26 -26.55
N GLY A 163 3.00 -3.94 -26.70
CA GLY A 163 2.56 -3.21 -27.88
C GLY A 163 1.22 -2.49 -27.65
N ARG A 164 0.10 -3.06 -28.11
CA ARG A 164 -1.22 -2.46 -27.88
C ARG A 164 -1.56 -2.37 -26.38
N HIS A 165 -1.22 -3.38 -25.61
CA HIS A 165 -1.57 -3.44 -24.19
C HIS A 165 -0.37 -3.18 -23.30
N GLN A 166 -0.57 -2.37 -22.25
CA GLN A 166 0.37 -2.22 -21.15
C GLN A 166 -0.26 -2.78 -19.87
N ILE A 167 0.48 -3.67 -19.21
CA ILE A 167 0.10 -4.30 -17.96
C ILE A 167 0.94 -3.69 -16.85
N ILE A 168 0.27 -3.06 -15.89
CA ILE A 168 0.87 -2.28 -14.81
C ILE A 168 0.46 -2.94 -13.50
N SER A 169 1.36 -3.72 -12.91
CA SER A 169 1.10 -4.53 -11.72
C SER A 169 1.96 -4.09 -10.54
N VAL A 170 1.34 -3.94 -9.38
CA VAL A 170 2.00 -3.71 -8.10
C VAL A 170 1.55 -4.78 -7.10
N SER A 171 1.66 -6.03 -7.52
CA SER A 171 1.20 -7.19 -6.76
C SER A 171 2.04 -7.43 -5.49
N PRO A 172 1.39 -7.70 -4.35
CA PRO A 172 2.07 -8.14 -3.14
C PRO A 172 2.22 -9.66 -3.03
N GLU A 173 1.54 -10.46 -3.89
CA GLU A 173 1.33 -11.88 -3.66
C GLU A 173 2.13 -12.76 -4.61
N LEU A 174 2.90 -13.70 -4.03
CA LEU A 174 3.58 -14.74 -4.77
C LEU A 174 2.59 -15.84 -5.20
N PHE A 175 2.50 -16.09 -6.51
CA PHE A 175 1.77 -17.24 -7.01
C PHE A 175 2.59 -18.52 -6.84
N PHE A 176 3.79 -18.55 -7.41
CA PHE A 176 4.80 -19.56 -7.09
C PHE A 176 6.22 -19.07 -7.43
N HIS A 177 7.20 -19.65 -6.74
CA HIS A 177 8.62 -19.55 -7.04
C HIS A 177 9.17 -20.97 -7.20
N ARG A 178 9.80 -21.26 -8.34
CA ARG A 178 10.53 -22.49 -8.61
C ARG A 178 12.02 -22.22 -8.66
N GLU A 179 12.80 -23.02 -7.97
CA GLU A 179 14.26 -23.07 -8.08
C GLU A 179 14.73 -24.52 -8.07
N GLY A 180 15.10 -25.01 -9.25
CA GLY A 180 15.40 -26.44 -9.47
C GLY A 180 14.15 -27.29 -9.28
N ASP A 181 14.25 -28.26 -8.37
CA ASP A 181 13.13 -29.12 -7.96
C ASP A 181 12.27 -28.53 -6.82
N GLN A 182 12.67 -27.42 -6.22
CA GLN A 182 11.90 -26.78 -5.16
C GLN A 182 10.86 -25.82 -5.71
N ILE A 183 9.64 -25.91 -5.17
CA ILE A 183 8.57 -24.96 -5.44
C ILE A 183 8.02 -24.40 -4.13
N THR A 184 7.83 -23.10 -4.10
CA THR A 184 7.29 -22.33 -2.96
C THR A 184 6.07 -21.55 -3.40
N THR A 185 5.01 -21.57 -2.61
CA THR A 185 3.84 -20.69 -2.74
C THR A 185 3.67 -19.89 -1.45
N ARG A 186 3.13 -18.66 -1.54
CA ARG A 186 2.99 -17.80 -0.36
C ARG A 186 1.65 -17.09 -0.35
N PRO A 187 0.59 -17.78 0.09
CA PRO A 187 -0.74 -17.22 0.16
C PRO A 187 -0.84 -16.14 1.22
N MET A 188 -1.71 -15.15 0.96
CA MET A 188 -1.99 -14.01 1.83
C MET A 188 -3.47 -13.99 2.19
N LYS A 189 -3.79 -14.10 3.49
CA LYS A 189 -5.14 -13.92 4.04
C LYS A 189 -5.05 -13.28 5.42
N GLY A 190 -5.94 -12.36 5.68
CA GLY A 190 -5.90 -11.51 6.87
C GLY A 190 -5.15 -10.21 6.59
N THR A 191 -5.88 -9.11 6.48
CA THR A 191 -5.35 -7.78 6.20
C THR A 191 -5.87 -6.79 7.23
N ARG A 192 -5.01 -5.92 7.74
CA ARG A 192 -5.38 -4.76 8.57
C ARG A 192 -4.67 -3.52 8.04
N GLN A 193 -5.35 -2.39 8.09
CA GLN A 193 -4.69 -1.12 7.85
C GLN A 193 -3.59 -0.90 8.89
N ARG A 194 -2.52 -0.20 8.50
CA ARG A 194 -1.46 0.22 9.42
C ARG A 194 -2.02 1.13 10.51
N GLY A 195 -1.47 1.04 11.70
CA GLY A 195 -1.69 2.03 12.72
C GLY A 195 -1.12 3.39 12.31
N ARG A 196 -1.62 4.48 12.87
CA ARG A 196 -1.21 5.84 12.53
C ARG A 196 0.15 6.23 13.11
N TRP A 197 0.64 5.50 14.12
CA TRP A 197 1.96 5.64 14.74
C TRP A 197 2.39 4.29 15.32
N ARG A 198 3.64 4.18 15.72
CA ARG A 198 4.30 2.91 16.05
C ARG A 198 3.52 2.05 17.06
N GLU A 199 3.12 2.60 18.19
CA GLU A 199 2.46 1.83 19.26
C GLU A 199 1.08 1.31 18.83
N GLU A 200 0.33 2.12 18.07
CA GLU A 200 -0.94 1.70 17.47
C GLU A 200 -0.70 0.62 16.40
N ASP A 201 0.33 0.78 15.59
CA ASP A 201 0.71 -0.13 14.53
C ASP A 201 1.13 -1.50 15.08
N ASP A 202 1.96 -1.53 16.11
CA ASP A 202 2.38 -2.76 16.80
C ASP A 202 1.19 -3.49 17.45
N ARG A 203 0.23 -2.75 18.01
CA ARG A 203 -1.01 -3.32 18.57
C ARG A 203 -1.86 -3.98 17.48
N ILE A 204 -2.07 -3.30 16.34
CA ILE A 204 -2.84 -3.84 15.21
C ILE A 204 -2.17 -5.11 14.65
N ALA A 205 -0.85 -5.14 14.54
CA ALA A 205 -0.12 -6.32 14.12
C ALA A 205 -0.31 -7.50 15.10
N ALA A 206 -0.30 -7.23 16.41
CA ALA A 206 -0.56 -8.23 17.42
C ALA A 206 -2.01 -8.75 17.40
N GLU A 207 -2.98 -7.86 17.20
CA GLU A 207 -4.40 -8.22 17.04
C GLU A 207 -4.64 -9.09 15.81
N LEU A 208 -4.02 -8.75 14.67
CA LEU A 208 -4.09 -9.56 13.46
C LEU A 208 -3.52 -10.97 13.71
N ARG A 209 -2.36 -11.06 14.37
CA ARG A 209 -1.75 -12.36 14.71
C ARG A 209 -2.63 -13.22 15.60
N ALA A 210 -3.39 -12.61 16.51
CA ALA A 210 -4.28 -13.29 17.45
C ALA A 210 -5.67 -13.61 16.87
N SER A 211 -6.02 -13.05 15.71
CA SER A 211 -7.36 -13.18 15.11
C SER A 211 -7.65 -14.62 14.69
N GLU A 212 -8.58 -15.28 15.36
CA GLU A 212 -9.01 -16.64 15.02
C GLU A 212 -9.63 -16.72 13.63
N LYS A 213 -10.43 -15.72 13.24
CA LYS A 213 -11.06 -15.63 11.92
C LYS A 213 -10.00 -15.58 10.82
N ASP A 214 -9.05 -14.65 10.89
CA ASP A 214 -8.02 -14.47 9.86
C ASP A 214 -7.11 -15.72 9.76
N ARG A 215 -6.81 -16.36 10.90
CA ARG A 215 -6.06 -17.62 10.93
C ARG A 215 -6.84 -18.77 10.28
N ALA A 216 -8.13 -18.89 10.53
CA ALA A 216 -8.96 -19.93 9.92
C ALA A 216 -9.04 -19.77 8.39
N GLU A 217 -9.24 -18.54 7.89
CA GLU A 217 -9.22 -18.25 6.46
C GLU A 217 -7.85 -18.54 5.83
N ASN A 218 -6.77 -18.21 6.53
CA ASN A 218 -5.41 -18.48 6.06
C ASN A 218 -5.14 -19.99 5.96
N VAL A 219 -5.52 -20.79 6.98
CA VAL A 219 -5.39 -22.26 6.98
C VAL A 219 -6.15 -22.88 5.83
N MET A 220 -7.36 -22.40 5.52
CA MET A 220 -8.16 -22.93 4.41
C MET A 220 -7.41 -22.79 3.07
N ILE A 221 -6.76 -21.68 2.82
CA ILE A 221 -5.96 -21.46 1.59
C ILE A 221 -4.65 -22.24 1.62
N VAL A 222 -4.01 -22.36 2.77
CA VAL A 222 -2.82 -23.23 2.94
C VAL A 222 -3.16 -24.68 2.60
N ASP A 223 -4.27 -25.21 3.10
CA ASP A 223 -4.70 -26.59 2.81
C ASP A 223 -5.06 -26.79 1.33
N LEU A 224 -5.69 -25.79 0.71
CA LEU A 224 -5.93 -25.79 -0.74
C LEU A 224 -4.61 -25.92 -1.51
N LEU A 225 -3.62 -25.10 -1.19
CA LEU A 225 -2.31 -25.10 -1.87
C LEU A 225 -1.48 -26.35 -1.55
N ARG A 226 -1.58 -26.90 -0.34
CA ARG A 226 -0.99 -28.20 -0.02
C ARG A 226 -1.57 -29.32 -0.89
N ASN A 227 -2.89 -29.32 -1.10
CA ASN A 227 -3.54 -30.27 -2.00
C ASN A 227 -3.08 -30.06 -3.46
N ASP A 228 -3.03 -28.82 -3.92
CA ASP A 228 -2.61 -28.49 -5.29
C ASP A 228 -1.13 -28.89 -5.54
N LEU A 229 -0.23 -28.53 -4.65
CA LEU A 229 1.18 -28.93 -4.72
C LEU A 229 1.34 -30.45 -4.58
N GLY A 230 0.53 -31.12 -3.79
CA GLY A 230 0.55 -32.59 -3.63
C GLY A 230 0.33 -33.35 -4.94
N ARG A 231 -0.30 -32.74 -5.94
CA ARG A 231 -0.49 -33.32 -7.29
C ARG A 231 0.83 -33.40 -8.08
N LEU A 232 1.80 -32.53 -7.77
CA LEU A 232 3.08 -32.40 -8.47
C LEU A 232 4.28 -32.88 -7.65
N ALA A 233 4.13 -32.91 -6.34
CA ALA A 233 5.21 -33.11 -5.41
C ALA A 233 5.62 -34.59 -5.29
N LEU A 234 6.86 -34.81 -4.91
CA LEU A 234 7.31 -36.10 -4.39
C LEU A 234 6.51 -36.44 -3.12
N PRO A 235 6.06 -37.68 -2.94
CA PRO A 235 5.30 -38.09 -1.75
C PRO A 235 6.04 -37.70 -0.46
N GLY A 236 5.34 -37.02 0.46
CA GLY A 236 5.87 -36.60 1.75
C GLY A 236 6.76 -35.34 1.72
N SER A 237 6.95 -34.70 0.56
CA SER A 237 7.78 -33.49 0.45
C SER A 237 7.02 -32.19 0.70
N VAL A 238 5.68 -32.18 0.68
CA VAL A 238 4.89 -30.98 0.94
C VAL A 238 5.02 -30.56 2.40
N ARG A 239 5.49 -29.36 2.64
CA ARG A 239 5.73 -28.79 3.97
C ARG A 239 5.13 -27.41 4.09
N VAL A 240 4.89 -27.00 5.33
CA VAL A 240 4.46 -25.64 5.68
C VAL A 240 5.49 -25.08 6.69
N PRO A 241 6.60 -24.52 6.20
CA PRO A 241 7.67 -24.04 7.07
C PRO A 241 7.26 -22.85 7.93
N SER A 242 6.27 -22.07 7.46
CA SER A 242 5.78 -20.90 8.17
C SER A 242 4.26 -20.76 8.05
N LEU A 243 3.61 -20.47 9.20
CA LEU A 243 2.18 -20.17 9.34
C LEU A 243 1.99 -18.86 10.08
N PHE A 244 1.04 -18.02 9.57
CA PHE A 244 0.58 -16.79 10.23
C PHE A 244 1.68 -15.77 10.49
N GLU A 245 2.65 -15.65 9.59
CA GLU A 245 3.60 -14.54 9.62
C GLU A 245 2.89 -13.22 9.37
N ILE A 246 3.21 -12.22 10.18
CA ILE A 246 2.69 -10.87 9.99
C ILE A 246 3.75 -10.03 9.30
N GLU A 247 3.44 -9.62 8.08
CA GLU A 247 4.33 -8.82 7.25
C GLU A 247 3.86 -7.38 7.13
N ARG A 248 4.83 -6.49 7.18
CA ARG A 248 4.60 -5.06 7.03
C ARG A 248 4.67 -4.66 5.56
N TYR A 249 3.56 -4.15 5.03
CA TYR A 249 3.50 -3.46 3.74
C TYR A 249 3.32 -1.96 3.96
N PRO A 250 3.53 -1.11 2.96
CA PRO A 250 3.45 0.34 3.13
C PRO A 250 2.14 0.84 3.75
N THR A 251 1.01 0.23 3.41
CA THR A 251 -0.33 0.67 3.85
C THR A 251 -1.08 -0.33 4.73
N VAL A 252 -0.60 -1.57 4.82
CA VAL A 252 -1.31 -2.64 5.52
C VAL A 252 -0.35 -3.59 6.24
N TRP A 253 -0.85 -4.23 7.29
CA TRP A 253 -0.35 -5.49 7.82
C TRP A 253 -1.02 -6.65 7.10
N GLN A 254 -0.25 -7.64 6.73
CA GLN A 254 -0.71 -8.80 5.99
C GLN A 254 -0.28 -10.10 6.68
N MET A 255 -1.23 -11.02 6.88
CA MET A 255 -0.90 -12.36 7.35
C MET A 255 -0.57 -13.26 6.16
N THR A 256 0.58 -13.89 6.19
CA THR A 256 1.09 -14.80 5.15
C THR A 256 1.41 -16.17 5.74
N SER A 257 1.44 -17.16 4.87
CA SER A 257 1.95 -18.50 5.18
C SER A 257 2.76 -19.01 3.99
N THR A 258 3.69 -19.93 4.23
CA THR A 258 4.54 -20.49 3.17
C THR A 258 4.25 -21.97 3.02
N VAL A 259 4.05 -22.44 1.79
CA VAL A 259 3.94 -23.86 1.46
C VAL A 259 5.02 -24.21 0.45
N GLU A 260 5.78 -25.24 0.73
CA GLU A 260 6.89 -25.72 -0.10
C GLU A 260 6.73 -27.19 -0.46
N ALA A 261 7.31 -27.57 -1.59
CA ALA A 261 7.37 -28.95 -2.01
C ALA A 261 8.57 -29.20 -2.94
N SER A 262 9.03 -30.46 -3.00
CA SER A 262 9.96 -30.92 -4.04
C SER A 262 9.14 -31.50 -5.19
N LEU A 263 9.31 -30.95 -6.39
CA LEU A 263 8.64 -31.38 -7.61
C LEU A 263 9.15 -32.75 -8.07
N ARG A 264 8.31 -33.51 -8.75
CA ARG A 264 8.76 -34.68 -9.51
C ARG A 264 9.66 -34.23 -10.66
N PRO A 265 10.67 -35.02 -11.03
CA PRO A 265 11.65 -34.63 -12.05
C PRO A 265 11.04 -34.26 -13.42
N GLU A 266 9.91 -34.87 -13.78
CA GLU A 266 9.20 -34.66 -15.04
C GLU A 266 8.27 -33.42 -15.04
N SER A 267 8.10 -32.76 -13.91
CA SER A 267 7.15 -31.64 -13.77
C SER A 267 7.65 -30.40 -14.50
N GLY A 268 6.97 -30.05 -15.59
CA GLY A 268 7.21 -28.85 -16.36
C GLY A 268 6.35 -27.66 -15.95
N LEU A 269 6.53 -26.54 -16.63
CA LEU A 269 5.77 -25.31 -16.36
C LEU A 269 4.26 -25.49 -16.57
N ASP A 270 3.84 -26.26 -17.60
CA ASP A 270 2.42 -26.52 -17.87
C ASP A 270 1.77 -27.43 -16.82
N ASP A 271 2.55 -28.30 -16.15
CA ASP A 271 2.06 -29.11 -15.03
C ASP A 271 1.89 -28.26 -13.78
N ILE A 272 2.84 -27.34 -13.50
CA ILE A 272 2.75 -26.40 -12.39
C ILE A 272 1.49 -25.53 -12.53
N PHE A 273 1.29 -24.92 -13.70
CA PHE A 273 0.07 -24.17 -13.97
C PHE A 273 -1.17 -25.06 -13.90
N GLY A 274 -1.11 -26.29 -14.41
CA GLY A 274 -2.21 -27.26 -14.37
C GLY A 274 -2.65 -27.65 -12.96
N ALA A 275 -1.76 -27.58 -11.98
CA ALA A 275 -2.08 -27.87 -10.59
C ALA A 275 -2.53 -26.62 -9.81
N LEU A 276 -1.85 -25.49 -10.01
CA LEU A 276 -2.03 -24.31 -9.16
C LEU A 276 -3.03 -23.30 -9.73
N PHE A 277 -3.16 -23.20 -11.09
CA PHE A 277 -3.94 -22.16 -11.75
C PHE A 277 -5.44 -22.53 -11.89
N PRO A 278 -6.36 -21.57 -11.71
CA PRO A 278 -6.13 -20.24 -11.18
C PRO A 278 -5.80 -20.28 -9.68
N CYS A 279 -5.14 -19.22 -9.17
CA CYS A 279 -4.74 -19.17 -7.77
C CYS A 279 -5.98 -19.24 -6.85
N GLY A 280 -5.91 -20.08 -5.81
CA GLY A 280 -7.01 -20.29 -4.89
C GLY A 280 -7.40 -19.04 -4.10
N SER A 281 -6.42 -18.20 -3.74
CA SER A 281 -6.64 -16.96 -2.98
C SER A 281 -7.52 -15.94 -3.70
N VAL A 282 -7.52 -15.95 -5.05
CA VAL A 282 -8.32 -15.04 -5.89
C VAL A 282 -9.49 -15.74 -6.59
N THR A 283 -9.74 -17.00 -6.26
CA THR A 283 -10.85 -17.80 -6.81
C THR A 283 -11.83 -18.18 -5.71
N GLY A 284 -11.42 -19.06 -4.82
CA GLY A 284 -12.22 -19.58 -3.72
C GLY A 284 -12.10 -21.10 -3.59
N ALA A 285 -12.89 -21.65 -2.69
CA ALA A 285 -12.84 -23.07 -2.34
C ALA A 285 -14.25 -23.68 -2.26
N PRO A 286 -14.48 -24.86 -2.88
CA PRO A 286 -13.65 -25.55 -3.89
C PRO A 286 -13.52 -24.75 -5.18
N LYS A 287 -12.34 -24.77 -5.85
CA LYS A 287 -12.08 -23.93 -7.03
C LYS A 287 -13.11 -24.06 -8.14
N VAL A 288 -13.50 -25.29 -8.50
CA VAL A 288 -14.48 -25.55 -9.59
C VAL A 288 -15.83 -24.89 -9.28
N SER A 289 -16.34 -25.06 -8.07
CA SER A 289 -17.60 -24.43 -7.67
C SER A 289 -17.47 -22.91 -7.62
N ALA A 290 -16.37 -22.38 -7.06
CA ALA A 290 -16.11 -20.95 -6.99
C ALA A 290 -16.06 -20.30 -8.38
N THR A 291 -15.40 -20.91 -9.38
CA THR A 291 -15.37 -20.37 -10.76
C THR A 291 -16.76 -20.28 -11.39
N ARG A 292 -17.69 -21.20 -11.06
CA ARG A 292 -19.09 -21.13 -11.53
C ARG A 292 -19.84 -19.92 -10.96
N PHE A 293 -19.66 -19.64 -9.66
CA PHE A 293 -20.22 -18.44 -9.03
C PHE A 293 -19.64 -17.16 -9.65
N ILE A 294 -18.32 -17.12 -9.84
CA ILE A 294 -17.63 -15.99 -10.47
C ILE A 294 -18.20 -15.75 -11.89
N ALA A 295 -18.22 -16.75 -12.75
CA ALA A 295 -18.71 -16.64 -14.12
C ALA A 295 -20.19 -16.23 -14.21
N ARG A 296 -20.99 -16.58 -13.20
CA ARG A 296 -22.43 -16.24 -13.14
C ARG A 296 -22.67 -14.80 -12.67
N HIS A 297 -21.85 -14.29 -11.77
CA HIS A 297 -22.13 -13.04 -11.06
C HIS A 297 -21.19 -11.89 -11.46
N GLU A 298 -20.07 -12.16 -12.13
CA GLU A 298 -19.24 -11.12 -12.73
C GLU A 298 -19.62 -10.92 -14.19
N THR A 299 -19.87 -9.67 -14.58
CA THR A 299 -20.37 -9.31 -15.91
C THR A 299 -19.26 -9.17 -16.96
N ALA A 300 -18.00 -8.97 -16.50
CA ALA A 300 -16.83 -8.74 -17.34
C ALA A 300 -15.76 -9.83 -17.15
N PRO A 301 -14.93 -10.11 -18.16
CA PRO A 301 -13.76 -10.96 -18.00
C PRO A 301 -12.77 -10.36 -17.02
N ARG A 302 -12.01 -11.22 -16.35
CA ARG A 302 -10.92 -10.80 -15.46
C ARG A 302 -9.66 -10.39 -16.22
N ALA A 303 -9.47 -10.90 -17.42
CA ALA A 303 -8.33 -10.67 -18.26
C ALA A 303 -7.00 -11.03 -17.54
N VAL A 304 -6.04 -10.11 -17.49
CA VAL A 304 -4.79 -10.32 -16.74
C VAL A 304 -5.04 -10.31 -15.23
N TYR A 305 -6.00 -9.55 -14.74
CA TYR A 305 -6.35 -9.50 -13.32
C TYR A 305 -6.77 -10.88 -12.79
N CYS A 306 -6.28 -11.28 -11.62
CA CYS A 306 -6.42 -12.63 -11.04
C CYS A 306 -5.74 -13.75 -11.86
N GLY A 307 -5.03 -13.42 -12.92
CA GLY A 307 -4.12 -14.31 -13.64
C GLY A 307 -2.75 -14.39 -12.97
N ALA A 308 -1.70 -14.65 -13.75
CA ALA A 308 -0.33 -14.74 -13.27
C ALA A 308 0.61 -13.91 -14.16
N ILE A 309 1.53 -13.16 -13.52
CA ILE A 309 2.57 -12.37 -14.21
C ILE A 309 3.93 -12.82 -13.68
N GLY A 310 4.90 -13.05 -14.59
CA GLY A 310 6.21 -13.46 -14.13
C GLY A 310 7.18 -13.77 -15.24
N TYR A 311 8.26 -14.44 -14.85
CA TYR A 311 9.31 -14.84 -15.77
C TYR A 311 9.81 -16.25 -15.49
N VAL A 312 10.40 -16.86 -16.51
CA VAL A 312 11.15 -18.11 -16.46
C VAL A 312 12.58 -17.82 -16.89
N ALA A 313 13.55 -18.34 -16.16
CA ALA A 313 14.96 -18.21 -16.45
C ALA A 313 15.60 -19.60 -16.66
N PRO A 314 16.74 -19.68 -17.34
CA PRO A 314 17.48 -20.94 -17.50
C PRO A 314 17.82 -21.59 -16.15
N GLY A 315 17.86 -22.92 -16.12
CA GLY A 315 18.21 -23.71 -14.93
C GLY A 315 17.03 -23.90 -13.98
N ASP A 316 15.85 -24.17 -14.52
CA ASP A 316 14.63 -24.48 -13.76
C ASP A 316 14.24 -23.39 -12.75
N LYS A 317 14.33 -22.12 -13.15
CA LYS A 317 13.96 -20.98 -12.33
C LYS A 317 12.73 -20.29 -12.91
N ALA A 318 11.72 -20.11 -12.07
CA ALA A 318 10.52 -19.35 -12.45
C ALA A 318 9.94 -18.62 -11.23
N VAL A 319 9.50 -17.39 -11.44
CA VAL A 319 8.81 -16.60 -10.43
C VAL A 319 7.56 -15.98 -11.04
N PHE A 320 6.41 -16.25 -10.45
CA PHE A 320 5.13 -15.71 -10.86
C PHE A 320 4.39 -15.10 -9.68
N SER A 321 3.81 -13.93 -9.89
CA SER A 321 2.89 -13.28 -8.95
C SER A 321 1.44 -13.53 -9.33
N VAL A 322 0.56 -13.48 -8.37
CA VAL A 322 -0.88 -13.35 -8.62
C VAL A 322 -1.14 -11.94 -9.14
N ALA A 323 -1.76 -11.80 -10.30
CA ALA A 323 -1.99 -10.49 -10.92
C ALA A 323 -3.13 -9.73 -10.24
N ILE A 324 -2.92 -9.30 -9.00
CA ILE A 324 -3.78 -8.38 -8.25
C ILE A 324 -3.12 -7.01 -8.15
N ARG A 325 -3.88 -5.97 -7.82
CA ARG A 325 -3.39 -4.58 -7.90
C ARG A 325 -2.77 -4.30 -9.27
N THR A 326 -3.48 -4.73 -10.31
CA THR A 326 -3.00 -4.73 -11.68
C THR A 326 -3.96 -3.94 -12.56
N ALA A 327 -3.42 -2.97 -13.29
CA ALA A 327 -4.13 -2.22 -14.32
C ALA A 327 -3.78 -2.77 -15.70
N LEU A 328 -4.76 -2.80 -16.59
CA LEU A 328 -4.62 -3.14 -18.00
C LEU A 328 -4.98 -1.91 -18.84
N LEU A 329 -4.03 -1.38 -19.58
CA LEU A 329 -4.21 -0.26 -20.49
C LEU A 329 -4.27 -0.77 -21.94
N ASP A 330 -5.29 -0.38 -22.68
CA ASP A 330 -5.36 -0.49 -24.13
C ASP A 330 -4.95 0.86 -24.75
N SER A 331 -3.75 0.93 -25.33
CA SER A 331 -3.19 2.16 -25.89
C SER A 331 -3.91 2.65 -27.16
N GLU A 332 -4.64 1.78 -27.87
CA GLU A 332 -5.43 2.18 -29.04
C GLU A 332 -6.67 2.97 -28.63
N THR A 333 -7.31 2.58 -27.53
CA THR A 333 -8.54 3.23 -27.05
C THR A 333 -8.29 4.26 -25.95
N GLY A 334 -7.13 4.23 -25.31
CA GLY A 334 -6.82 5.00 -24.11
C GLY A 334 -7.64 4.57 -22.89
N ARG A 335 -8.30 3.40 -22.93
CA ARG A 335 -9.03 2.86 -21.78
C ARG A 335 -8.08 2.10 -20.86
N ILE A 336 -8.12 2.44 -19.58
CA ILE A 336 -7.42 1.70 -18.53
C ILE A 336 -8.46 1.05 -17.61
N GLU A 337 -8.24 -0.22 -17.27
CA GLU A 337 -9.10 -1.00 -16.39
C GLU A 337 -8.31 -1.50 -15.17
N TYR A 338 -8.97 -1.56 -14.02
CA TYR A 338 -8.39 -2.03 -12.78
C TYR A 338 -9.38 -2.91 -12.02
N GLY A 339 -8.98 -4.12 -11.67
CA GLY A 339 -9.82 -5.06 -10.93
C GLY A 339 -9.69 -4.89 -9.42
N VAL A 340 -10.81 -4.94 -8.71
CA VAL A 340 -10.89 -4.97 -7.25
C VAL A 340 -11.91 -6.00 -6.77
N GLY A 341 -11.77 -6.48 -5.55
CA GLY A 341 -12.71 -7.42 -4.96
C GLY A 341 -12.27 -7.95 -3.60
N SER A 342 -13.10 -8.79 -3.02
CA SER A 342 -12.86 -9.40 -1.71
C SER A 342 -13.31 -10.87 -1.68
N GLY A 343 -12.87 -11.59 -0.66
CA GLY A 343 -13.23 -12.98 -0.45
C GLY A 343 -14.51 -13.10 0.38
N ILE A 344 -15.61 -13.40 -0.26
CA ILE A 344 -16.92 -13.53 0.40
C ILE A 344 -17.01 -14.87 1.15
N VAL A 345 -17.28 -14.79 2.44
CA VAL A 345 -17.51 -15.91 3.37
C VAL A 345 -18.90 -15.78 4.00
N TRP A 346 -19.27 -16.75 4.84
CA TRP A 346 -20.59 -16.78 5.48
C TRP A 346 -20.96 -15.50 6.25
N ASP A 347 -20.00 -14.95 7.01
CA ASP A 347 -20.18 -13.76 7.85
C ASP A 347 -19.94 -12.44 7.12
N SER A 348 -19.70 -12.45 5.80
CA SER A 348 -19.45 -11.26 5.01
C SER A 348 -20.66 -10.33 4.98
N ASP A 349 -20.43 -9.05 5.29
CA ASP A 349 -21.40 -7.97 5.13
C ASP A 349 -21.16 -7.27 3.78
N PRO A 350 -22.18 -7.12 2.91
CA PRO A 350 -22.01 -6.57 1.57
C PRO A 350 -21.43 -5.14 1.54
N ASP A 351 -21.82 -4.29 2.50
CA ASP A 351 -21.35 -2.90 2.57
C ASP A 351 -19.88 -2.88 2.97
N ALA A 352 -19.49 -3.64 4.00
CA ALA A 352 -18.11 -3.75 4.45
C ALA A 352 -17.18 -4.36 3.39
N GLU A 353 -17.63 -5.40 2.67
CA GLU A 353 -16.84 -6.02 1.60
C GLU A 353 -16.67 -5.08 0.39
N TYR A 354 -17.67 -4.27 0.08
CA TYR A 354 -17.56 -3.26 -0.96
C TYR A 354 -16.57 -2.16 -0.58
N GLU A 355 -16.62 -1.67 0.66
CA GLU A 355 -15.64 -0.70 1.19
C GLU A 355 -14.22 -1.28 1.21
N GLU A 356 -14.06 -2.56 1.59
CA GLU A 356 -12.78 -3.25 1.53
C GLU A 356 -12.25 -3.30 0.08
N ALA A 357 -13.08 -3.64 -0.89
CA ALA A 357 -12.69 -3.66 -2.30
C ALA A 357 -12.22 -2.26 -2.78
N TRP A 358 -12.94 -1.20 -2.40
CA TRP A 358 -12.53 0.18 -2.67
C TRP A 358 -11.22 0.57 -1.97
N SER A 359 -10.99 0.11 -0.75
CA SER A 359 -9.73 0.37 -0.04
C SER A 359 -8.51 -0.17 -0.81
N LYS A 360 -8.69 -1.27 -1.54
CA LYS A 360 -7.66 -1.86 -2.42
C LYS A 360 -7.39 -1.01 -3.67
N ALA A 361 -8.35 -0.17 -4.08
CA ALA A 361 -8.17 0.80 -5.16
C ALA A 361 -7.38 2.05 -4.71
N ALA A 362 -7.20 2.28 -3.41
CA ALA A 362 -6.47 3.44 -2.91
C ALA A 362 -5.03 3.54 -3.46
N VAL A 363 -4.43 2.42 -3.87
CA VAL A 363 -3.12 2.39 -4.53
C VAL A 363 -3.11 3.21 -5.84
N LEU A 364 -4.24 3.37 -6.52
CA LEU A 364 -4.36 4.13 -7.77
C LEU A 364 -4.09 5.64 -7.61
N ALA A 365 -4.26 6.17 -6.41
CA ALA A 365 -3.88 7.54 -6.10
C ALA A 365 -2.36 7.75 -6.15
N GLY A 366 -1.59 6.67 -6.07
CA GLY A 366 -0.14 6.70 -5.93
C GLY A 366 0.30 7.09 -4.51
N ALA A 367 1.52 6.77 -4.17
CA ALA A 367 2.11 7.22 -2.91
C ALA A 367 2.59 8.67 -3.07
N PRO A 368 2.23 9.58 -2.15
CA PRO A 368 2.78 10.93 -2.17
C PRO A 368 4.31 10.86 -1.97
N THR A 369 5.03 11.70 -2.71
CA THR A 369 6.47 11.89 -2.48
C THR A 369 6.66 12.95 -1.41
N PHE A 370 7.43 12.63 -0.37
CA PHE A 370 7.72 13.53 0.74
C PHE A 370 9.04 13.17 1.40
N ASP A 371 9.57 14.13 2.17
CA ASP A 371 10.67 13.90 3.10
C ASP A 371 10.15 13.94 4.54
N LEU A 372 10.84 13.26 5.43
CA LEU A 372 10.63 13.46 6.86
C LEU A 372 11.24 14.80 7.27
N LEU A 373 10.61 15.47 8.23
CA LEU A 373 10.92 16.84 8.60
C LEU A 373 11.08 16.96 10.11
N GLU A 374 12.15 17.64 10.55
CA GLU A 374 12.22 18.13 11.91
C GLU A 374 12.49 19.64 11.94
N THR A 375 12.04 20.29 13.00
CA THR A 375 12.32 21.71 13.24
C THR A 375 12.74 21.87 14.69
N LEU A 376 14.00 22.26 14.89
CA LEU A 376 14.64 22.35 16.21
C LEU A 376 15.04 23.79 16.52
N ARG A 377 15.15 24.11 17.79
CA ARG A 377 15.81 25.31 18.28
C ARG A 377 17.26 24.97 18.61
N TRP A 378 18.19 25.75 18.05
CA TRP A 378 19.58 25.78 18.46
C TRP A 378 19.82 27.08 19.22
N GLU A 379 20.40 26.99 20.40
CA GLU A 379 20.77 28.14 21.23
C GLU A 379 21.86 27.73 22.22
N ASP A 380 22.77 28.63 22.53
CA ASP A 380 23.85 28.45 23.52
C ASP A 380 24.64 27.14 23.36
N GLY A 381 24.90 26.75 22.09
CA GLY A 381 25.72 25.58 21.77
C GLY A 381 24.98 24.25 21.78
N ALA A 382 23.67 24.24 21.98
CA ALA A 382 22.90 23.00 22.09
C ALA A 382 21.56 23.05 21.31
N TYR A 383 21.06 21.87 20.92
CA TYR A 383 19.71 21.70 20.41
C TYR A 383 18.72 21.42 21.55
N ALA A 384 17.62 22.14 21.61
CA ALA A 384 16.54 21.86 22.53
C ALA A 384 15.86 20.52 22.19
N LEU A 385 15.70 19.64 23.18
CA LEU A 385 15.00 18.35 23.07
C LEU A 385 15.53 17.45 21.93
N LEU A 386 16.84 17.47 21.66
CA LEU A 386 17.47 16.75 20.54
C LEU A 386 17.06 15.28 20.49
N ASP A 387 17.16 14.56 21.61
CA ASP A 387 16.85 13.13 21.66
C ASP A 387 15.40 12.86 21.26
N ARG A 388 14.43 13.65 21.74
CA ARG A 388 13.02 13.51 21.38
C ARG A 388 12.75 13.79 19.90
N HIS A 389 13.49 14.72 19.29
CA HIS A 389 13.42 14.98 17.85
C HIS A 389 13.98 13.81 17.04
N LEU A 390 15.10 13.25 17.45
CA LEU A 390 15.69 12.06 16.80
C LEU A 390 14.79 10.85 16.96
N ASP A 391 14.23 10.60 18.16
CA ASP A 391 13.31 9.48 18.40
C ASP A 391 12.09 9.55 17.49
N ARG A 392 11.47 10.74 17.37
CA ARG A 392 10.29 10.93 16.51
C ARG A 392 10.63 10.75 15.03
N LEU A 393 11.76 11.31 14.57
CA LEU A 393 12.19 11.18 13.19
C LEU A 393 12.45 9.71 12.83
N ILE A 394 13.20 8.98 13.67
CA ILE A 394 13.54 7.58 13.43
C ILE A 394 12.31 6.68 13.53
N ALA A 395 11.39 6.95 14.45
CA ALA A 395 10.11 6.24 14.50
C ALA A 395 9.28 6.45 13.21
N SER A 396 9.31 7.66 12.64
CA SER A 396 8.67 7.94 11.34
C SER A 396 9.44 7.31 10.18
N ALA A 397 10.78 7.30 10.22
CA ALA A 397 11.61 6.64 9.21
C ALA A 397 11.33 5.14 9.17
N ASP A 398 11.28 4.48 10.33
CA ASP A 398 10.91 3.07 10.43
C ASP A 398 9.47 2.82 9.91
N TYR A 399 8.51 3.67 10.28
CA TYR A 399 7.12 3.55 9.85
C TYR A 399 6.97 3.59 8.31
N PHE A 400 7.63 4.52 7.64
CA PHE A 400 7.55 4.70 6.18
C PHE A 400 8.60 3.89 5.39
N GLY A 401 9.52 3.21 6.06
CA GLY A 401 10.59 2.45 5.41
C GLY A 401 11.69 3.33 4.81
N PHE A 402 11.93 4.51 5.39
CA PHE A 402 13.04 5.38 4.98
C PHE A 402 14.36 4.79 5.50
N ALA A 403 15.39 4.84 4.67
CA ALA A 403 16.73 4.52 5.10
C ALA A 403 17.28 5.70 5.93
N GLY A 404 17.84 5.45 7.08
CA GLY A 404 18.41 6.51 7.92
C GLY A 404 18.67 6.01 9.33
N THR A 405 19.79 6.42 9.88
CA THR A 405 20.18 6.04 11.24
C THR A 405 20.16 7.24 12.17
N ARG A 406 19.85 6.98 13.45
CA ARG A 406 19.90 8.01 14.50
C ARG A 406 21.26 8.69 14.56
N GLU A 407 22.33 7.92 14.43
CA GLU A 407 23.71 8.37 14.46
C GLU A 407 24.00 9.31 13.30
N GLY A 408 23.72 8.92 12.06
CA GLY A 408 23.99 9.73 10.86
C GLY A 408 23.22 11.05 10.86
N VAL A 409 21.94 11.03 11.27
CA VAL A 409 21.15 12.27 11.41
C VAL A 409 21.67 13.14 12.55
N GLY A 410 22.04 12.54 13.69
CA GLY A 410 22.61 13.24 14.84
C GLY A 410 23.93 13.93 14.49
N GLU A 411 24.81 13.25 13.77
CA GLU A 411 26.10 13.81 13.29
C GLU A 411 25.88 15.00 12.34
N ALA A 412 24.94 14.90 11.41
CA ALA A 412 24.59 15.99 10.50
C ALA A 412 24.11 17.24 11.25
N LEU A 413 23.22 17.06 12.24
CA LEU A 413 22.75 18.14 13.09
C LEU A 413 23.90 18.76 13.91
N LEU A 414 24.72 17.94 14.57
CA LEU A 414 25.85 18.43 15.37
C LEU A 414 26.90 19.15 14.51
N ALA A 415 27.22 18.64 13.33
CA ALA A 415 28.11 19.28 12.39
C ALA A 415 27.57 20.65 11.95
N HIS A 416 26.25 20.74 11.67
CA HIS A 416 25.62 22.02 11.33
C HIS A 416 25.62 23.01 12.51
N GLY A 417 25.32 22.53 13.73
CA GLY A 417 25.29 23.34 14.95
C GLY A 417 26.64 23.96 15.27
N ARG A 418 27.75 23.23 15.08
CA ARG A 418 29.14 23.75 15.31
C ARG A 418 29.49 24.95 14.44
N GLN A 419 28.78 25.15 13.31
CA GLN A 419 29.00 26.31 12.43
C GLN A 419 28.24 27.56 12.90
N LYS A 420 27.38 27.45 13.92
CA LYS A 420 26.56 28.56 14.44
C LYS A 420 27.31 29.29 15.53
N ARG A 421 27.18 30.62 15.47
CA ARG A 421 27.67 31.53 16.51
C ARG A 421 26.55 31.79 17.52
N GLU A 422 26.72 32.78 18.35
CA GLU A 422 25.76 33.19 19.36
C GLU A 422 24.35 33.42 18.83
N GLY A 423 23.35 33.29 19.71
CA GLY A 423 21.94 33.56 19.44
C GLY A 423 21.09 32.30 19.17
N ALA A 424 19.79 32.52 19.08
CA ALA A 424 18.82 31.46 18.83
C ALA A 424 18.59 31.26 17.34
N TRP A 425 18.57 30.01 16.89
CA TRP A 425 18.36 29.61 15.51
C TRP A 425 17.21 28.62 15.39
N ARG A 426 16.40 28.81 14.35
CA ARG A 426 15.47 27.78 13.87
C ARG A 426 16.22 26.89 12.88
N VAL A 427 16.41 25.63 13.22
CA VAL A 427 17.08 24.62 12.39
C VAL A 427 16.04 23.67 11.83
N ARG A 428 16.05 23.47 10.53
CA ARG A 428 15.18 22.56 9.79
C ARG A 428 16.02 21.42 9.25
N LEU A 429 15.68 20.22 9.62
CA LEU A 429 16.25 18.97 9.11
C LEU A 429 15.23 18.30 8.19
N ARG A 430 15.68 17.85 7.03
CA ARG A 430 14.92 16.98 6.13
C ARG A 430 15.68 15.68 5.96
N LEU A 431 14.95 14.56 5.92
CA LEU A 431 15.50 13.24 5.63
C LEU A 431 14.74 12.69 4.42
N THR A 432 15.45 12.41 3.34
CA THR A 432 14.91 11.82 2.11
C THR A 432 14.70 10.30 2.29
N PRO A 433 13.89 9.63 1.44
CA PRO A 433 13.63 8.20 1.55
C PRO A 433 14.88 7.31 1.51
N ASP A 434 15.94 7.73 0.80
CA ASP A 434 17.24 7.05 0.74
C ASP A 434 18.11 7.25 1.99
N GLY A 435 17.61 8.01 2.98
CA GLY A 435 18.29 8.25 4.25
C GLY A 435 19.29 9.42 4.22
N THR A 436 19.30 10.25 3.17
CA THR A 436 20.19 11.41 3.08
C THR A 436 19.62 12.57 3.91
N PRO A 437 20.33 13.03 4.97
CA PRO A 437 19.90 14.19 5.75
C PRO A 437 20.34 15.50 5.09
N SER A 438 19.50 16.51 5.10
CA SER A 438 19.83 17.89 4.75
C SER A 438 19.41 18.84 5.87
N VAL A 439 20.27 19.80 6.22
CA VAL A 439 20.07 20.70 7.35
C VAL A 439 20.22 22.15 6.91
N GLU A 440 19.19 22.95 7.18
CA GLU A 440 19.20 24.40 6.95
C GLU A 440 18.83 25.15 8.23
N SER A 441 19.21 26.42 8.34
CA SER A 441 18.89 27.22 9.52
C SER A 441 18.69 28.68 9.20
N ALA A 442 17.88 29.35 10.01
CA ALA A 442 17.65 30.78 9.99
C ALA A 442 17.65 31.33 11.43
N PRO A 443 18.05 32.59 11.66
CA PRO A 443 17.90 33.23 12.97
C PRO A 443 16.46 33.16 13.47
N LEU A 444 16.28 32.88 14.74
CA LEU A 444 14.94 32.80 15.34
C LEU A 444 14.44 34.23 15.65
N ILE A 445 13.57 34.74 14.78
CA ILE A 445 12.96 36.06 14.97
C ILE A 445 12.00 36.02 16.17
N PRO A 446 12.12 36.94 17.16
CA PRO A 446 11.19 37.03 18.28
C PRO A 446 9.74 37.24 17.82
N LEU A 447 8.79 36.67 18.57
CA LEU A 447 7.38 36.93 18.34
C LEU A 447 6.97 38.27 18.95
N PRO A 448 5.91 38.93 18.43
CA PRO A 448 5.32 40.09 19.08
C PRO A 448 4.90 39.76 20.53
N PRO A 449 4.94 40.74 21.45
CA PRO A 449 4.49 40.54 22.80
C PRO A 449 2.95 40.39 22.88
N GLY A 450 2.49 39.59 23.86
CA GLY A 450 1.06 39.36 24.12
C GLY A 450 0.47 38.14 23.38
N PRO A 451 -0.81 37.85 23.64
CA PRO A 451 -1.52 36.75 22.96
C PRO A 451 -1.66 37.01 21.47
N LEU A 452 -1.34 36.00 20.65
CA LEU A 452 -1.42 36.10 19.19
C LEU A 452 -2.80 35.66 18.68
N PRO A 453 -3.37 36.35 17.67
CA PRO A 453 -4.71 36.04 17.15
C PRO A 453 -4.69 34.72 16.37
N VAL A 454 -5.59 33.82 16.73
CA VAL A 454 -5.81 32.54 16.06
C VAL A 454 -7.28 32.35 15.75
N VAL A 455 -7.57 31.43 14.85
CA VAL A 455 -8.95 31.09 14.46
C VAL A 455 -9.12 29.58 14.42
N LEU A 456 -10.37 29.12 14.46
CA LEU A 456 -10.71 27.73 14.24
C LEU A 456 -10.81 27.44 12.74
N ALA A 457 -10.36 26.27 12.31
CA ALA A 457 -10.49 25.82 10.91
C ALA A 457 -11.97 25.76 10.49
N GLN A 458 -12.27 26.13 9.26
CA GLN A 458 -13.64 26.08 8.71
C GLN A 458 -14.12 24.65 8.44
N THR A 459 -13.20 23.76 8.09
CA THR A 459 -13.50 22.36 7.77
C THR A 459 -12.69 21.42 8.65
N PRO A 460 -13.25 20.25 9.02
CA PRO A 460 -12.54 19.26 9.82
C PRO A 460 -11.34 18.68 9.08
N VAL A 461 -10.45 18.06 9.83
CA VAL A 461 -9.43 17.12 9.33
C VAL A 461 -9.91 15.72 9.60
N SER A 462 -9.43 14.75 8.80
CA SER A 462 -9.67 13.35 9.10
C SER A 462 -8.65 12.85 10.14
N ARG A 463 -9.12 12.33 11.26
CA ARG A 463 -8.22 11.71 12.25
C ARG A 463 -7.48 10.48 11.72
N ALA A 464 -7.96 9.90 10.61
CA ALA A 464 -7.30 8.79 9.92
C ALA A 464 -6.13 9.23 9.02
N ASP A 465 -5.94 10.54 8.80
CA ASP A 465 -4.83 11.06 8.00
C ASP A 465 -3.49 10.82 8.75
N ILE A 466 -2.70 9.89 8.25
CA ILE A 466 -1.40 9.52 8.83
C ILE A 466 -0.41 10.69 8.84
N PHE A 467 -0.55 11.65 7.90
CA PHE A 467 0.32 12.83 7.83
C PHE A 467 0.08 13.84 8.95
N LEU A 468 -1.01 13.72 9.70
CA LEU A 468 -1.19 14.45 10.96
C LEU A 468 -0.35 13.84 12.10
N CYS A 469 -0.06 12.54 12.05
CA CYS A 469 0.69 11.83 13.09
C CYS A 469 2.21 11.83 12.87
N HIS A 470 2.66 12.15 11.64
CA HIS A 470 4.06 12.17 11.24
C HIS A 470 4.47 13.55 10.72
N LYS A 471 5.65 14.02 11.15
CA LYS A 471 6.16 15.31 10.69
C LYS A 471 6.90 15.16 9.35
N THR A 472 6.24 15.57 8.26
CA THR A 472 6.72 15.40 6.89
C THR A 472 6.66 16.72 6.11
N THR A 473 7.21 16.71 4.88
CA THR A 473 7.02 17.81 3.92
C THR A 473 5.67 17.75 3.22
N HIS A 474 4.90 16.67 3.33
CA HIS A 474 3.52 16.57 2.85
C HIS A 474 2.58 17.29 3.82
N ARG A 475 2.35 18.58 3.58
CA ARG A 475 1.65 19.48 4.50
C ARG A 475 0.38 20.10 3.92
N ALA A 476 -0.17 19.53 2.85
CA ALA A 476 -1.34 20.08 2.16
C ALA A 476 -2.52 20.34 3.13
N THR A 477 -2.80 19.41 4.05
CA THR A 477 -3.86 19.53 5.06
C THR A 477 -3.72 20.79 5.92
N TYR A 478 -2.49 21.17 6.29
CA TYR A 478 -2.19 22.37 7.07
C TYR A 478 -2.16 23.62 6.19
N GLU A 479 -1.52 23.55 5.02
CA GLU A 479 -1.26 24.69 4.14
C GLU A 479 -2.54 25.28 3.56
N VAL A 480 -3.48 24.45 3.11
CA VAL A 480 -4.78 24.91 2.60
C VAL A 480 -5.54 25.71 3.67
N ARG A 481 -5.58 25.22 4.91
CA ARG A 481 -6.28 25.88 6.02
C ARG A 481 -5.57 27.16 6.48
N ARG A 482 -4.25 27.13 6.48
CA ARG A 482 -3.43 28.30 6.82
C ARG A 482 -3.54 29.39 5.75
N ALA A 483 -3.53 29.03 4.47
CA ALA A 483 -3.67 29.96 3.34
C ALA A 483 -5.06 30.61 3.29
N ALA A 484 -6.11 29.92 3.75
CA ALA A 484 -7.45 30.48 3.83
C ALA A 484 -7.58 31.61 4.89
N ARG A 485 -6.62 31.74 5.82
CA ARG A 485 -6.63 32.72 6.91
C ARG A 485 -5.25 33.39 7.07
N PRO A 486 -4.83 34.20 6.10
CA PRO A 486 -3.55 34.92 6.15
C PRO A 486 -3.52 36.03 7.22
N ASP A 487 -4.68 36.45 7.69
CA ASP A 487 -4.93 37.54 8.65
C ASP A 487 -4.68 37.13 10.10
N CYS A 488 -4.52 35.85 10.44
CA CYS A 488 -4.29 35.37 11.78
C CYS A 488 -2.86 34.77 11.95
N PHE A 489 -2.44 34.59 13.21
CA PHE A 489 -1.13 33.98 13.51
C PHE A 489 -1.11 32.50 13.15
N ASP A 490 -2.18 31.77 13.50
CA ASP A 490 -2.30 30.33 13.17
C ASP A 490 -3.78 29.88 13.17
N VAL A 491 -4.02 28.65 12.73
CA VAL A 491 -5.34 28.02 12.66
C VAL A 491 -5.36 26.79 13.53
N LEU A 492 -6.31 26.72 14.47
CA LEU A 492 -6.59 25.54 15.28
C LEU A 492 -7.45 24.55 14.47
N LEU A 493 -7.03 23.32 14.39
CA LEU A 493 -7.71 22.24 13.68
C LEU A 493 -8.64 21.45 14.61
N TRP A 494 -9.63 20.77 14.02
CA TRP A 494 -10.57 19.88 14.66
C TRP A 494 -10.93 18.73 13.71
N ASN A 495 -11.28 17.57 14.26
CA ASN A 495 -11.57 16.36 13.48
C ASN A 495 -13.07 16.19 13.17
N GLU A 496 -13.42 15.17 12.41
CA GLU A 496 -14.79 14.86 11.98
C GLU A 496 -15.76 14.54 13.14
N GLU A 497 -15.24 14.25 14.33
CA GLU A 497 -16.05 14.04 15.56
C GLU A 497 -16.27 15.34 16.35
N GLY A 498 -15.68 16.44 15.90
CA GLY A 498 -15.75 17.74 16.54
C GLY A 498 -14.71 17.95 17.64
N ASP A 499 -13.75 17.02 17.79
CA ASP A 499 -12.69 17.14 18.78
C ASP A 499 -11.59 18.07 18.26
N LEU A 500 -11.09 18.95 19.13
CA LEU A 500 -9.96 19.80 18.84
C LEU A 500 -8.69 18.95 18.72
N THR A 501 -7.80 19.32 17.78
CA THR A 501 -6.57 18.58 17.55
C THR A 501 -5.33 19.43 17.85
N GLU A 502 -4.82 20.16 16.89
CA GLU A 502 -3.62 20.97 17.04
C GLU A 502 -3.64 22.21 16.14
N PHE A 503 -2.71 23.12 16.33
CA PHE A 503 -2.44 24.22 15.40
C PHE A 503 -1.59 23.74 14.23
N THR A 504 -1.54 24.54 13.13
CA THR A 504 -0.78 24.12 11.95
C THR A 504 0.74 24.00 12.20
N VAL A 505 1.27 24.63 13.26
CA VAL A 505 2.70 24.59 13.61
C VAL A 505 2.99 24.22 15.08
N GLY A 506 2.00 23.79 15.84
CA GLY A 506 2.20 23.42 17.26
C GLY A 506 0.98 22.77 17.89
N ASN A 507 1.14 22.17 19.05
CA ASN A 507 0.05 21.53 19.77
C ASN A 507 -0.76 22.53 20.59
N LEU A 508 -2.04 22.20 20.80
CA LEU A 508 -2.95 22.95 21.66
C LEU A 508 -2.72 22.59 23.12
N VAL A 509 -2.68 23.61 23.98
CA VAL A 509 -2.82 23.46 25.42
C VAL A 509 -3.86 24.47 25.92
N ILE A 510 -4.75 24.03 26.80
CA ILE A 510 -5.67 24.89 27.52
C ILE A 510 -5.47 24.74 29.03
N GLU A 511 -5.75 25.81 29.78
CA GLU A 511 -5.87 25.76 31.24
C GLU A 511 -7.33 25.76 31.63
N GLN A 512 -7.73 24.80 32.45
CA GLN A 512 -9.07 24.72 32.99
C GLN A 512 -9.04 24.07 34.39
N GLY A 513 -9.64 24.74 35.38
CA GLY A 513 -9.64 24.25 36.77
C GLY A 513 -8.26 24.13 37.40
N GLY A 514 -7.31 25.02 37.02
CA GLY A 514 -5.93 25.01 37.52
C GLY A 514 -5.07 23.86 36.97
N ARG A 515 -5.51 23.18 35.91
CA ARG A 515 -4.77 22.11 35.24
C ARG A 515 -4.59 22.43 33.75
N LEU A 516 -3.51 21.91 33.21
CA LEU A 516 -3.15 22.05 31.79
C LEU A 516 -3.55 20.78 31.01
N TRP A 517 -4.34 20.96 29.95
CA TRP A 517 -4.89 19.90 29.14
C TRP A 517 -4.45 20.03 27.67
N THR A 518 -4.24 18.91 27.02
CA THR A 518 -3.97 18.80 25.58
C THR A 518 -4.77 17.65 24.99
N PRO A 519 -5.21 17.69 23.71
CA PRO A 519 -5.88 16.58 23.10
C PRO A 519 -4.94 15.35 23.00
N PRO A 520 -5.47 14.12 23.12
CA PRO A 520 -4.71 12.89 22.90
C PRO A 520 -4.42 12.70 21.40
N ARG A 521 -3.40 11.89 21.08
CA ARG A 521 -2.98 11.63 19.69
C ARG A 521 -4.08 10.98 18.83
N GLU A 522 -4.96 10.24 19.46
CA GLU A 522 -6.13 9.57 18.88
C GLU A 522 -7.08 10.55 18.16
N CYS A 523 -7.11 11.82 18.57
CA CYS A 523 -7.86 12.87 17.88
C CYS A 523 -7.30 13.24 16.49
N GLY A 524 -6.11 12.74 16.11
CA GLY A 524 -5.47 13.05 14.84
C GLY A 524 -4.58 14.28 14.90
N LEU A 525 -3.45 14.17 15.60
CA LEU A 525 -2.48 15.24 15.78
C LEU A 525 -1.05 14.71 15.90
N LEU A 526 -0.09 15.58 15.63
CA LEU A 526 1.31 15.27 15.78
C LEU A 526 1.70 15.17 17.26
N GLY A 527 2.39 14.08 17.63
CA GLY A 527 3.05 13.98 18.93
C GLY A 527 4.23 14.95 19.03
N GLY A 528 3.94 16.22 19.38
CA GLY A 528 4.96 17.26 19.47
C GLY A 528 6.02 16.94 20.53
N THR A 529 7.28 17.25 20.25
CA THR A 529 8.41 16.94 21.17
C THR A 529 8.32 17.68 22.49
N LEU A 530 7.91 18.97 22.50
CA LEU A 530 7.64 19.70 23.72
C LEU A 530 6.41 19.16 24.47
N ARG A 531 5.34 18.82 23.74
CA ARG A 531 4.15 18.18 24.32
C ARG A 531 4.53 16.88 25.04
N ALA A 532 5.29 16.00 24.37
CA ALA A 532 5.75 14.74 24.94
C ALA A 532 6.62 14.94 26.19
N ASP A 533 7.46 15.96 26.19
CA ASP A 533 8.30 16.31 27.33
C ASP A 533 7.48 16.78 28.55
N LEU A 534 6.50 17.65 28.34
CA LEU A 534 5.60 18.15 29.39
C LEU A 534 4.70 17.05 29.95
N LEU A 535 4.23 16.12 29.12
CA LEU A 535 3.48 14.93 29.57
C LEU A 535 4.34 14.03 30.44
N ALA A 536 5.59 13.75 30.02
CA ALA A 536 6.53 12.93 30.80
C ALA A 536 6.89 13.56 32.17
N GLN A 537 6.90 14.90 32.26
CA GLN A 537 7.10 15.64 33.50
C GLN A 537 5.84 15.73 34.36
N GLY A 538 4.68 15.21 33.91
CA GLY A 538 3.40 15.35 34.61
C GLY A 538 2.83 16.78 34.65
N ARG A 539 3.40 17.71 33.85
CA ARG A 539 2.96 19.12 33.80
C ARG A 539 1.78 19.32 32.86
N LEU A 540 1.49 18.36 31.99
CA LEU A 540 0.41 18.36 31.03
C LEU A 540 -0.34 17.03 31.13
N GLN A 541 -1.66 17.06 30.95
CA GLN A 541 -2.53 15.88 30.96
C GLN A 541 -3.31 15.80 29.64
N GLU A 542 -3.63 14.58 29.21
CA GLU A 542 -4.43 14.36 28.01
C GLU A 542 -5.92 14.28 28.33
N ARG A 543 -6.72 14.95 27.53
CA ARG A 543 -8.18 14.88 27.53
C ARG A 543 -8.70 15.27 26.16
N VAL A 544 -9.73 14.61 25.65
CA VAL A 544 -10.47 15.06 24.47
C VAL A 544 -11.04 16.45 24.75
N LEU A 545 -10.72 17.41 23.90
CA LEU A 545 -11.13 18.80 24.01
C LEU A 545 -12.09 19.15 22.88
N ARG A 546 -13.14 19.93 23.21
CA ARG A 546 -14.13 20.40 22.26
C ARG A 546 -14.21 21.93 22.25
N ARG A 547 -14.99 22.48 21.33
CA ARG A 547 -15.13 23.95 21.20
C ARG A 547 -15.56 24.62 22.50
N ASP A 548 -16.44 24.00 23.26
CA ASP A 548 -16.93 24.54 24.56
C ASP A 548 -15.81 24.64 25.59
N ASP A 549 -14.80 23.76 25.54
CA ASP A 549 -13.65 23.82 26.43
C ASP A 549 -12.80 25.08 26.17
N LEU A 550 -12.75 25.60 24.92
CA LEU A 550 -12.07 26.88 24.63
C LEU A 550 -12.73 28.06 25.32
N ALA A 551 -14.07 28.08 25.37
CA ALA A 551 -14.84 29.14 26.03
C ALA A 551 -14.67 29.11 27.57
N ALA A 552 -14.47 27.92 28.13
CA ALA A 552 -14.29 27.70 29.55
C ALA A 552 -12.82 27.78 30.02
N ALA A 553 -11.87 27.93 29.08
CA ALA A 553 -10.44 27.98 29.40
C ALA A 553 -10.03 29.33 29.99
N THR A 554 -9.21 29.29 31.06
CA THR A 554 -8.58 30.50 31.64
C THR A 554 -7.33 30.94 30.89
N GLY A 555 -6.75 30.04 30.06
CA GLY A 555 -5.63 30.31 29.17
C GLY A 555 -5.56 29.33 28.03
N VAL A 556 -5.07 29.78 26.89
CA VAL A 556 -4.88 28.96 25.67
C VAL A 556 -3.50 29.22 25.09
N TRP A 557 -2.78 28.15 24.75
CA TRP A 557 -1.43 28.24 24.20
C TRP A 557 -1.26 27.32 22.97
N LEU A 558 -0.50 27.84 22.02
CA LEU A 558 0.18 27.02 21.04
C LEU A 558 1.56 26.67 21.60
N ILE A 559 1.92 25.39 21.65
CA ILE A 559 3.23 24.95 22.12
C ILE A 559 4.02 24.22 21.04
N ASN A 560 5.33 24.50 20.94
CA ASN A 560 6.26 23.70 20.16
C ASN A 560 7.71 23.87 20.70
N SER A 561 8.64 22.99 20.31
CA SER A 561 10.02 22.97 20.79
C SER A 561 10.86 24.17 20.34
N VAL A 562 10.44 24.93 19.32
CA VAL A 562 11.16 26.10 18.81
C VAL A 562 10.80 27.37 19.54
N ARG A 563 9.50 27.56 19.80
CA ARG A 563 8.93 28.79 20.40
C ARG A 563 8.58 28.64 21.89
N GLY A 564 8.54 27.41 22.40
CA GLY A 564 8.03 27.13 23.74
C GLY A 564 6.52 27.36 23.84
N TRP A 565 6.10 28.10 24.84
CA TRP A 565 4.71 28.47 25.11
C TRP A 565 4.37 29.78 24.41
N VAL A 566 3.43 29.76 23.48
CA VAL A 566 2.92 30.94 22.77
C VAL A 566 1.47 31.16 23.21
N PRO A 567 1.17 32.21 24.00
CA PRO A 567 -0.19 32.53 24.35
C PRO A 567 -0.98 32.96 23.12
N VAL A 568 -2.21 32.49 22.98
CA VAL A 568 -3.06 32.77 21.83
C VAL A 568 -4.45 33.23 22.27
N THR A 569 -5.15 33.97 21.40
CA THR A 569 -6.51 34.42 21.62
C THR A 569 -7.34 34.20 20.36
N PHE A 570 -8.58 33.77 20.53
CA PHE A 570 -9.50 33.61 19.41
C PHE A 570 -10.14 34.95 19.05
N SER A 571 -10.15 35.28 17.76
CA SER A 571 -10.81 36.48 17.25
C SER A 571 -12.33 36.41 17.50
N PRO A 572 -12.97 37.52 17.93
CA PRO A 572 -14.39 37.54 18.30
C PRO A 572 -15.37 37.20 17.14
N GLU A 573 -14.94 37.24 15.91
CA GLU A 573 -15.81 37.06 14.73
C GLU A 573 -16.29 35.60 14.49
N GLN A 574 -15.92 34.65 15.34
CA GLN A 574 -16.37 33.25 15.24
C GLN A 574 -17.12 32.74 16.48
N GLY A 575 -17.58 33.62 17.35
CA GLY A 575 -18.51 33.34 18.44
C GLY A 575 -19.99 33.44 18.04
N GLY A 576 -20.34 33.09 16.83
CA GLY A 576 -21.72 32.94 16.36
C GLY A 576 -22.08 31.45 16.35
N VAL A 577 -22.89 31.03 17.32
CA VAL A 577 -23.65 29.81 17.64
C VAL A 577 -23.75 28.78 16.54
#